data_b5fcba832509fee92923a22ef16d00cc
#
_entry.id   b5fcba832509fee92923a22ef16d00cc
#
_cell.length_a   1.000
_cell.length_b   1.000
_cell.length_c   1.000
_cell.angle_alpha   90.00
_cell.angle_beta   90.00
_cell.angle_gamma   90.00
#
_symmetry.space_group_name_H-M   'P 1'
#
loop_
_entity.id
_entity.type
_entity.pdbx_description
1 polymer ?
#
loop_
_entity_poly.entity_id
_entity_poly.type
_entity_poly.pdbx_seq_one_letter_code
_entity_poly.pdbx_strand_id
1 'polypeptide(L)'
;MRLIISVLAILTTLCSTPAFAQVKEWVDEKGIVHYEAIGAGQPKTLNADQPKPNARRPLDRNHAGLTLGDDEASFRAAQKGEDAGKSGPDGNYYRYTGTLPEGAINMGALFVTGRLALMTIDYRDFGLGGWEQLVKQTTEKYGPPMGEGRTADWNDGATALSFKHELNGNIMITLEDLAVMSKYSEREKAALPKF
;
A
#
# COMPACT_ATOMS: atom_id res chain seq x y z
N MET A 1 -25.88 40.90 59.49
CA MET A 1 -24.70 41.19 58.70
C MET A 1 -23.88 39.91 58.61
N ARG A 2 -24.06 39.12 57.57
CA ARG A 2 -23.31 37.85 57.35
C ARG A 2 -22.70 37.94 55.95
N LEU A 3 -21.35 37.97 55.95
CA LEU A 3 -20.52 37.96 54.77
C LEU A 3 -20.54 36.54 54.20
N ILE A 4 -20.98 36.41 52.95
CA ILE A 4 -20.82 35.16 52.15
C ILE A 4 -19.60 35.34 51.26
N ILE A 5 -18.52 34.60 51.59
CA ILE A 5 -17.31 34.53 50.77
C ILE A 5 -17.53 33.40 49.77
N SER A 6 -17.77 33.76 48.48
CA SER A 6 -17.80 32.81 47.38
C SER A 6 -16.38 32.48 46.94
N VAL A 7 -15.95 31.26 47.18
CA VAL A 7 -14.70 30.73 46.62
C VAL A 7 -14.97 30.24 45.20
N LEU A 8 -14.45 30.99 44.23
CA LEU A 8 -14.48 30.62 42.82
C LEU A 8 -13.33 29.65 42.55
N ALA A 9 -13.63 28.37 42.46
CA ALA A 9 -12.66 27.34 42.06
C ALA A 9 -12.47 27.41 40.53
N ILE A 10 -11.31 27.93 40.10
CA ILE A 10 -10.91 27.90 38.68
C ILE A 10 -10.38 26.49 38.40
N LEU A 11 -11.21 25.70 37.67
CA LEU A 11 -10.83 24.40 37.15
C LEU A 11 -10.00 24.62 35.89
N THR A 12 -8.68 24.66 36.00
CA THR A 12 -7.77 24.67 34.83
C THR A 12 -7.74 23.26 34.25
N THR A 13 -8.54 23.04 33.22
CA THR A 13 -8.46 21.83 32.39
C THR A 13 -7.13 21.91 31.59
N LEU A 14 -6.15 21.11 31.99
CA LEU A 14 -4.96 20.86 31.17
C LEU A 14 -5.40 20.09 29.93
N CYS A 15 -5.62 20.81 28.83
CA CYS A 15 -5.64 20.21 27.50
C CYS A 15 -4.22 19.74 27.17
N SER A 16 -3.92 18.47 27.41
CA SER A 16 -2.74 17.81 26.83
C SER A 16 -2.93 17.70 25.35
N THR A 17 -2.42 18.67 24.58
CA THR A 17 -2.26 18.53 23.13
C THR A 17 -1.32 17.37 22.87
N PRO A 18 -1.70 16.38 22.02
CA PRO A 18 -0.75 15.35 21.61
C PRO A 18 0.43 16.06 20.93
N ALA A 19 1.63 15.84 21.45
CA ALA A 19 2.85 16.31 20.81
C ALA A 19 2.99 15.53 19.50
N PHE A 20 2.66 16.17 18.37
CA PHE A 20 3.00 15.63 17.07
C PHE A 20 4.52 15.56 16.99
N ALA A 21 5.06 14.36 16.86
CA ALA A 21 6.47 14.18 16.57
C ALA A 21 6.78 14.90 15.26
N GLN A 22 7.64 15.92 15.31
CA GLN A 22 8.13 16.54 14.09
C GLN A 22 9.12 15.57 13.45
N VAL A 23 8.93 15.27 12.18
CA VAL A 23 9.84 14.45 11.39
C VAL A 23 10.68 15.40 10.53
N LYS A 24 11.99 15.29 10.65
CA LYS A 24 12.94 15.98 9.77
C LYS A 24 13.31 15.06 8.62
N GLU A 25 13.06 15.49 7.42
CA GLU A 25 13.47 14.83 6.19
C GLU A 25 14.80 15.44 5.69
N TRP A 26 15.75 14.61 5.29
CA TRP A 26 16.97 15.05 4.65
C TRP A 26 17.48 13.99 3.65
N VAL A 27 18.19 14.44 2.62
CA VAL A 27 18.74 13.60 1.56
C VAL A 27 20.25 13.54 1.72
N ASP A 28 20.83 12.35 1.68
CA ASP A 28 22.27 12.17 1.74
C ASP A 28 22.95 12.39 0.37
N GLU A 29 24.28 12.39 0.35
CA GLU A 29 25.09 12.57 -0.86
C GLU A 29 24.86 11.51 -1.94
N LYS A 30 24.18 10.41 -1.60
CA LYS A 30 23.82 9.30 -2.51
C LYS A 30 22.38 9.40 -3.01
N GLY A 31 21.66 10.48 -2.65
CA GLY A 31 20.27 10.70 -3.03
C GLY A 31 19.25 9.88 -2.22
N ILE A 32 19.66 9.33 -1.07
CA ILE A 32 18.77 8.56 -0.19
C ILE A 32 18.06 9.52 0.77
N VAL A 33 16.73 9.44 0.82
CA VAL A 33 15.91 10.23 1.74
C VAL A 33 15.92 9.59 3.12
N HIS A 34 16.24 10.37 4.13
CA HIS A 34 16.23 9.97 5.52
C HIS A 34 15.18 10.74 6.30
N TYR A 35 14.56 10.08 7.29
CA TYR A 35 13.57 10.66 8.17
C TYR A 35 14.02 10.52 9.62
N GLU A 36 14.11 11.64 10.33
CA GLU A 36 14.48 11.68 11.75
C GLU A 36 13.32 12.27 12.56
N ALA A 37 12.86 11.54 13.58
CA ALA A 37 11.84 12.04 14.49
C ALA A 37 12.46 13.04 15.47
N ILE A 38 12.06 14.32 15.42
CA ILE A 38 12.46 15.33 16.36
C ILE A 38 11.50 15.30 17.55
N GLY A 39 11.82 14.56 18.58
CA GLY A 39 11.01 14.51 19.81
C GLY A 39 11.78 13.93 20.99
N ALA A 40 11.91 14.73 22.02
CA ALA A 40 12.36 14.50 23.38
C ALA A 40 12.70 13.05 23.77
N GLY A 41 13.92 12.65 23.53
CA GLY A 41 14.52 11.42 24.04
C GLY A 41 15.93 11.33 23.48
N GLN A 42 16.93 11.21 24.36
CA GLN A 42 18.32 11.02 23.92
C GLN A 42 18.39 9.92 22.86
N PRO A 43 19.20 10.07 21.80
CA PRO A 43 19.40 9.00 20.83
C PRO A 43 19.91 7.79 21.59
N LYS A 44 19.06 6.76 21.70
CA LYS A 44 19.54 5.42 22.06
C LYS A 44 20.56 5.09 21.00
N THR A 45 21.82 5.00 21.38
CA THR A 45 22.87 4.38 20.56
C THR A 45 22.31 3.05 20.10
N LEU A 46 21.93 2.95 18.83
CA LEU A 46 21.55 1.69 18.21
C LEU A 46 22.77 0.77 18.37
N ASN A 47 22.63 -0.25 19.22
CA ASN A 47 23.64 -1.27 19.35
C ASN A 47 23.91 -1.84 17.96
N ALA A 48 25.21 -1.98 17.63
CA ALA A 48 25.68 -2.57 16.37
C ALA A 48 25.19 -4.00 16.09
N ASP A 49 24.50 -4.61 17.07
CA ASP A 49 23.88 -5.94 17.01
C ASP A 49 22.38 -5.92 16.62
N GLN A 50 21.78 -4.76 16.32
CA GLN A 50 20.48 -4.82 15.66
C GLN A 50 20.70 -5.42 14.27
N PRO A 51 19.95 -6.49 13.91
CA PRO A 51 20.01 -7.02 12.56
C PRO A 51 19.78 -5.84 11.62
N LYS A 52 20.74 -5.63 10.69
CA LYS A 52 20.57 -4.65 9.61
C LYS A 52 19.15 -4.81 9.09
N PRO A 53 18.37 -3.71 8.90
CA PRO A 53 17.03 -3.83 8.37
C PRO A 53 17.12 -4.74 7.17
N ASN A 54 16.51 -5.92 7.29
CA ASN A 54 16.65 -7.01 6.33
C ASN A 54 16.50 -6.41 4.95
N ALA A 55 17.50 -6.61 4.09
CA ALA A 55 17.39 -6.27 2.68
C ALA A 55 16.02 -6.82 2.26
N ARG A 56 15.07 -5.93 1.93
CA ARG A 56 13.69 -6.31 1.68
C ARG A 56 13.71 -7.42 0.67
N ARG A 57 13.13 -8.56 0.99
CA ARG A 57 13.05 -9.67 0.05
C ARG A 57 12.27 -9.19 -1.15
N PRO A 58 12.73 -9.48 -2.39
CA PRO A 58 11.96 -9.14 -3.57
C PRO A 58 10.54 -9.67 -3.45
N LEU A 59 9.56 -8.85 -3.82
CA LEU A 59 8.18 -9.27 -3.87
C LEU A 59 7.96 -10.21 -5.06
N ASP A 60 7.10 -11.21 -4.87
CA ASP A 60 6.69 -12.06 -5.99
C ASP A 60 5.93 -11.23 -7.01
N ARG A 61 6.34 -11.31 -8.27
CA ARG A 61 5.72 -10.63 -9.39
C ARG A 61 4.68 -11.47 -10.12
N ASN A 62 4.53 -12.73 -9.70
CA ASN A 62 3.58 -13.68 -10.29
C ASN A 62 2.42 -13.93 -9.34
N HIS A 63 1.20 -13.90 -9.88
CA HIS A 63 0.00 -14.33 -9.17
C HIS A 63 -1.02 -14.91 -10.14
N ALA A 64 -1.64 -16.04 -9.78
CA ALA A 64 -2.65 -16.73 -10.60
C ALA A 64 -2.20 -17.03 -12.04
N GLY A 65 -0.91 -17.29 -12.25
CA GLY A 65 -0.36 -17.57 -13.58
C GLY A 65 -0.21 -16.34 -14.48
N LEU A 66 -0.30 -15.12 -13.91
CA LEU A 66 0.06 -13.87 -14.56
C LEU A 66 1.30 -13.30 -13.87
N THR A 67 2.19 -12.70 -14.65
CA THR A 67 3.41 -12.05 -14.16
C THR A 67 3.44 -10.59 -14.57
N LEU A 68 3.77 -9.69 -13.64
CA LEU A 68 3.99 -8.28 -13.99
C LEU A 68 5.04 -8.18 -15.12
N GLY A 69 4.68 -7.46 -16.18
CA GLY A 69 5.46 -7.37 -17.41
C GLY A 69 5.01 -8.32 -18.52
N ASP A 70 4.08 -9.23 -18.27
CA ASP A 70 3.49 -10.09 -19.32
C ASP A 70 2.95 -9.25 -20.47
N ASP A 71 3.05 -9.82 -21.68
CA ASP A 71 2.61 -9.19 -22.91
C ASP A 71 1.09 -9.28 -23.09
N GLU A 72 0.46 -8.15 -23.39
CA GLU A 72 -1.00 -8.04 -23.60
C GLU A 72 -1.49 -8.88 -24.79
N ALA A 73 -0.75 -8.93 -25.88
CA ALA A 73 -1.15 -9.71 -27.05
C ALA A 73 -1.18 -11.19 -26.74
N SER A 74 -0.21 -11.69 -25.99
CA SER A 74 -0.15 -13.08 -25.52
C SER A 74 -1.30 -13.40 -24.55
N PHE A 75 -1.62 -12.48 -23.64
CA PHE A 75 -2.75 -12.60 -22.72
C PHE A 75 -4.08 -12.72 -23.48
N ARG A 76 -4.30 -11.86 -24.47
CA ARG A 76 -5.50 -11.88 -25.32
C ARG A 76 -5.57 -13.14 -26.18
N ALA A 77 -4.46 -13.54 -26.80
CA ALA A 77 -4.40 -14.74 -27.62
C ALA A 77 -4.74 -16.01 -26.82
N ALA A 78 -4.36 -16.05 -25.54
CA ALA A 78 -4.69 -17.12 -24.63
C ALA A 78 -6.12 -17.02 -24.07
N GLN A 79 -6.92 -16.03 -24.46
CA GLN A 79 -8.29 -15.77 -23.97
C GLN A 79 -8.39 -15.72 -22.44
N LYS A 80 -7.38 -15.17 -21.78
CA LYS A 80 -7.32 -15.11 -20.32
C LYS A 80 -8.17 -14.00 -19.70
N GLY A 81 -8.80 -13.14 -20.49
CA GLY A 81 -9.61 -12.06 -19.95
C GLY A 81 -10.57 -11.45 -20.96
N GLU A 82 -11.65 -10.87 -20.43
CA GLU A 82 -12.60 -10.05 -21.15
C GLU A 82 -12.20 -8.59 -21.06
N ASP A 83 -12.28 -7.88 -22.20
CA ASP A 83 -12.02 -6.43 -22.25
C ASP A 83 -13.05 -5.71 -21.38
N ALA A 84 -12.56 -4.99 -20.38
CA ALA A 84 -13.36 -4.19 -19.45
C ALA A 84 -13.22 -2.68 -19.73
N GLY A 85 -12.48 -2.31 -20.76
CA GLY A 85 -12.38 -0.95 -21.29
C GLY A 85 -11.01 -0.31 -21.13
N LYS A 86 -10.98 0.95 -21.54
CA LYS A 86 -9.77 1.79 -21.45
C LYS A 86 -9.61 2.32 -20.02
N SER A 87 -8.36 2.38 -19.59
CA SER A 87 -7.95 3.07 -18.38
C SER A 87 -6.90 4.10 -18.79
N GLY A 88 -7.27 5.38 -18.74
CA GLY A 88 -6.41 6.47 -19.19
C GLY A 88 -5.99 6.39 -20.68
N PRO A 89 -4.94 7.14 -21.07
CA PRO A 89 -4.53 7.26 -22.46
C PRO A 89 -3.94 5.97 -23.05
N ASP A 90 -3.21 5.20 -22.24
CA ASP A 90 -2.39 4.07 -22.71
C ASP A 90 -2.70 2.75 -21.99
N GLY A 91 -3.76 2.72 -21.19
CA GLY A 91 -4.14 1.56 -20.40
C GLY A 91 -5.31 0.78 -21.02
N ASN A 92 -5.23 -0.55 -20.96
CA ASN A 92 -6.33 -1.47 -21.24
C ASN A 92 -6.58 -2.31 -20.00
N TYR A 93 -7.82 -2.29 -19.50
CA TYR A 93 -8.22 -3.07 -18.35
C TYR A 93 -9.00 -4.30 -18.77
N TYR A 94 -8.66 -5.43 -18.22
CA TYR A 94 -9.31 -6.72 -18.47
C TYR A 94 -9.80 -7.33 -17.18
N ARG A 95 -11.00 -7.93 -17.23
CA ARG A 95 -11.44 -8.85 -16.21
C ARG A 95 -10.89 -10.24 -16.54
N TYR A 96 -10.13 -10.84 -15.63
CA TYR A 96 -9.54 -12.15 -15.82
C TYR A 96 -10.64 -13.23 -15.82
N THR A 97 -10.59 -14.13 -16.80
CA THR A 97 -11.57 -15.22 -17.00
C THR A 97 -10.97 -16.61 -16.80
N GLY A 98 -9.68 -16.68 -16.46
CA GLY A 98 -9.02 -17.95 -16.15
C GLY A 98 -9.42 -18.51 -14.76
N THR A 99 -8.71 -19.54 -14.32
CA THR A 99 -8.91 -20.11 -12.99
C THR A 99 -8.47 -19.11 -11.91
N LEU A 100 -9.43 -18.67 -11.12
CA LEU A 100 -9.14 -17.80 -9.98
C LEU A 100 -8.48 -18.59 -8.85
N PRO A 101 -7.64 -17.94 -8.01
CA PRO A 101 -7.16 -18.51 -6.76
C PRO A 101 -8.32 -18.92 -5.86
N GLU A 102 -8.09 -19.89 -5.00
CA GLU A 102 -9.11 -20.33 -4.04
C GLU A 102 -9.58 -19.15 -3.16
N GLY A 103 -10.88 -18.98 -3.05
CA GLY A 103 -11.50 -17.87 -2.31
C GLY A 103 -11.57 -16.53 -3.06
N ALA A 104 -10.90 -16.38 -4.20
CA ALA A 104 -11.03 -15.19 -5.01
C ALA A 104 -12.38 -15.17 -5.73
N ILE A 105 -12.98 -13.98 -5.81
CA ILE A 105 -14.29 -13.76 -6.48
C ILE A 105 -14.14 -12.97 -7.78
N ASN A 106 -13.04 -12.25 -7.92
CA ASN A 106 -12.74 -11.45 -9.10
C ASN A 106 -11.24 -11.24 -9.23
N MET A 107 -10.79 -11.02 -10.46
CA MET A 107 -9.42 -10.59 -10.73
C MET A 107 -9.40 -9.66 -11.93
N GLY A 108 -8.70 -8.54 -11.81
CA GLY A 108 -8.49 -7.58 -12.87
C GLY A 108 -7.03 -7.48 -13.26
N ALA A 109 -6.79 -7.13 -14.51
CA ALA A 109 -5.46 -6.93 -15.08
C ALA A 109 -5.42 -5.62 -15.88
N LEU A 110 -4.52 -4.70 -15.52
CA LEU A 110 -4.27 -3.48 -16.26
C LEU A 110 -2.99 -3.63 -17.06
N PHE A 111 -3.11 -3.52 -18.37
CA PHE A 111 -1.97 -3.44 -19.27
C PHE A 111 -1.73 -1.97 -19.64
N VAL A 112 -0.49 -1.54 -19.48
CA VAL A 112 -0.04 -0.19 -19.86
C VAL A 112 1.03 -0.34 -20.95
N THR A 113 0.80 0.30 -22.08
CA THR A 113 1.68 0.15 -23.28
C THR A 113 1.97 -1.31 -23.67
N GLY A 114 0.94 -2.17 -23.54
CA GLY A 114 1.03 -3.59 -23.91
C GLY A 114 1.72 -4.49 -22.89
N ARG A 115 2.01 -4.00 -21.68
CA ARG A 115 2.63 -4.78 -20.59
C ARG A 115 1.75 -4.78 -19.35
N LEU A 116 1.64 -5.94 -18.70
CA LEU A 116 0.89 -6.09 -17.44
C LEU A 116 1.56 -5.24 -16.35
N ALA A 117 0.88 -4.18 -15.93
CA ALA A 117 1.39 -3.22 -14.99
C ALA A 117 0.79 -3.36 -13.60
N LEU A 118 -0.48 -3.83 -13.52
CA LEU A 118 -1.19 -3.97 -12.26
C LEU A 118 -2.15 -5.16 -12.32
N MET A 119 -2.24 -5.88 -11.22
CA MET A 119 -3.25 -6.91 -10.97
C MET A 119 -4.02 -6.55 -9.71
N THR A 120 -5.34 -6.72 -9.75
CA THR A 120 -6.21 -6.63 -8.58
C THR A 120 -6.90 -7.96 -8.38
N ILE A 121 -7.02 -8.41 -7.15
CA ILE A 121 -7.70 -9.65 -6.80
C ILE A 121 -8.59 -9.38 -5.60
N ASP A 122 -9.86 -9.66 -5.77
CA ASP A 122 -10.85 -9.53 -4.71
C ASP A 122 -11.11 -10.91 -4.11
N TYR A 123 -10.91 -11.02 -2.82
CA TYR A 123 -11.25 -12.20 -2.05
C TYR A 123 -12.53 -11.94 -1.26
N ARG A 124 -13.39 -12.93 -1.20
CA ARG A 124 -14.53 -12.90 -0.28
C ARG A 124 -14.01 -12.89 1.15
N ASP A 125 -14.80 -12.32 2.05
CA ASP A 125 -14.50 -12.31 3.49
C ASP A 125 -14.00 -13.69 3.97
N PHE A 126 -12.80 -13.70 4.53
CA PHE A 126 -12.18 -14.89 5.12
C PHE A 126 -12.70 -15.19 6.54
N GLY A 127 -13.68 -14.43 7.01
CA GLY A 127 -14.17 -14.51 8.39
C GLY A 127 -13.24 -13.89 9.42
N LEU A 128 -13.60 -14.06 10.69
CA LEU A 128 -12.81 -13.51 11.82
C LEU A 128 -11.39 -14.08 11.80
N GLY A 129 -10.42 -13.19 11.70
CA GLY A 129 -8.99 -13.53 11.74
C GLY A 129 -8.35 -13.79 10.37
N GLY A 130 -9.10 -13.83 9.27
CA GLY A 130 -8.54 -14.05 7.94
C GLY A 130 -7.61 -12.91 7.50
N TRP A 131 -8.00 -11.67 7.77
CA TRP A 131 -7.17 -10.50 7.54
C TRP A 131 -5.83 -10.56 8.31
N GLU A 132 -5.91 -10.78 9.62
CA GLU A 132 -4.73 -10.85 10.49
C GLU A 132 -3.80 -11.98 10.08
N GLN A 133 -4.36 -13.14 9.71
CA GLN A 133 -3.57 -14.28 9.24
C GLN A 133 -2.85 -13.97 7.94
N LEU A 134 -3.54 -13.35 6.96
CA LEU A 134 -2.96 -12.97 5.68
C LEU A 134 -1.81 -11.97 5.87
N VAL A 135 -2.04 -10.90 6.65
CA VAL A 135 -1.02 -9.90 6.98
C VAL A 135 0.17 -10.55 7.70
N LYS A 136 -0.08 -11.43 8.67
CA LYS A 136 0.97 -12.13 9.41
C LYS A 136 1.83 -12.99 8.48
N GLN A 137 1.24 -13.84 7.64
CA GLN A 137 1.96 -14.70 6.70
C GLN A 137 2.82 -13.87 5.72
N THR A 138 2.27 -12.75 5.24
CA THR A 138 2.98 -11.86 4.33
C THR A 138 4.12 -11.12 5.04
N THR A 139 3.89 -10.74 6.30
CA THR A 139 4.93 -10.14 7.16
C THR A 139 6.08 -11.12 7.42
N GLU A 140 5.80 -12.39 7.66
CA GLU A 140 6.84 -13.42 7.83
C GLU A 140 7.69 -13.60 6.57
N LYS A 141 7.07 -13.40 5.40
CA LYS A 141 7.75 -13.54 4.11
C LYS A 141 8.53 -12.30 3.70
N TYR A 142 7.98 -11.11 3.84
CA TYR A 142 8.52 -9.87 3.28
C TYR A 142 8.93 -8.82 4.32
N GLY A 143 8.71 -9.10 5.61
CA GLY A 143 8.93 -8.15 6.69
C GLY A 143 7.67 -7.34 7.02
N PRO A 144 7.77 -6.40 7.98
CA PRO A 144 6.62 -5.63 8.43
C PRO A 144 6.06 -4.74 7.30
N PRO A 145 4.71 -4.64 7.18
CA PRO A 145 4.09 -3.76 6.21
C PRO A 145 4.26 -2.29 6.62
N MET A 146 4.11 -1.42 5.64
CA MET A 146 3.74 -0.03 5.83
C MET A 146 2.20 0.06 5.90
N GLY A 147 1.66 1.13 6.46
CA GLY A 147 0.21 1.31 6.62
C GLY A 147 -0.31 0.77 7.95
N GLU A 148 -1.53 1.14 8.26
CA GLU A 148 -2.19 0.82 9.53
C GLU A 148 -3.68 0.51 9.31
N GLY A 149 -4.25 -0.22 10.27
CA GLY A 149 -5.67 -0.49 10.30
C GLY A 149 -6.14 -1.45 9.21
N ARG A 150 -6.79 -0.94 8.17
CA ARG A 150 -7.39 -1.72 7.07
C ARG A 150 -6.52 -1.80 5.82
N THR A 151 -5.29 -1.31 5.88
CA THR A 151 -4.32 -1.38 4.78
C THR A 151 -3.01 -1.97 5.26
N ALA A 152 -2.36 -2.75 4.41
CA ALA A 152 -1.03 -3.27 4.67
C ALA A 152 -0.27 -3.29 3.33
N ASP A 153 0.84 -2.56 3.27
CA ASP A 153 1.57 -2.28 2.05
C ASP A 153 3.02 -2.76 2.16
N TRP A 154 3.52 -3.40 1.11
CA TRP A 154 4.92 -3.80 0.96
C TRP A 154 5.46 -3.25 -0.35
N ASN A 155 6.73 -2.88 -0.35
CA ASN A 155 7.40 -2.30 -1.51
C ASN A 155 8.87 -2.67 -1.51
N ASP A 156 9.37 -3.22 -2.61
CA ASP A 156 10.79 -3.59 -2.78
C ASP A 156 11.55 -2.63 -3.71
N GLY A 157 10.92 -1.54 -4.15
CA GLY A 157 11.47 -0.55 -5.07
C GLY A 157 11.14 -0.82 -6.55
N ALA A 158 10.78 -2.04 -6.92
CA ALA A 158 10.34 -2.42 -8.26
C ALA A 158 8.86 -2.78 -8.31
N THR A 159 8.37 -3.38 -7.24
CA THR A 159 7.02 -3.91 -7.11
C THR A 159 6.39 -3.39 -5.82
N ALA A 160 5.11 -3.06 -5.85
CA ALA A 160 4.31 -2.85 -4.66
C ALA A 160 3.23 -3.93 -4.53
N LEU A 161 3.02 -4.37 -3.31
CA LEU A 161 1.95 -5.27 -2.91
C LEU A 161 1.11 -4.58 -1.84
N SER A 162 -0.17 -4.40 -2.09
CA SER A 162 -1.09 -3.73 -1.17
C SER A 162 -2.26 -4.66 -0.84
N PHE A 163 -2.60 -4.74 0.43
CA PHE A 163 -3.82 -5.37 0.90
C PHE A 163 -4.73 -4.31 1.48
N LYS A 164 -6.00 -4.37 1.14
CA LYS A 164 -7.03 -3.49 1.66
C LYS A 164 -8.21 -4.31 2.15
N HIS A 165 -8.50 -4.21 3.44
CA HIS A 165 -9.70 -4.79 4.03
C HIS A 165 -10.88 -3.83 3.84
N GLU A 166 -11.80 -4.16 2.97
CA GLU A 166 -12.93 -3.31 2.62
C GLU A 166 -14.02 -3.30 3.71
N LEU A 167 -14.94 -2.32 3.65
CA LEU A 167 -16.02 -2.20 4.63
C LEU A 167 -17.02 -3.34 4.59
N ASN A 168 -17.15 -4.01 3.44
CA ASN A 168 -18.00 -5.20 3.26
C ASN A 168 -17.35 -6.52 3.74
N GLY A 169 -16.13 -6.45 4.31
CA GLY A 169 -15.35 -7.60 4.77
C GLY A 169 -14.43 -8.19 3.70
N ASN A 170 -14.62 -7.88 2.42
CA ASN A 170 -13.76 -8.40 1.36
C ASN A 170 -12.32 -7.85 1.50
N ILE A 171 -11.37 -8.61 0.98
CA ILE A 171 -9.98 -8.22 0.92
C ILE A 171 -9.59 -8.02 -0.55
N MET A 172 -9.19 -6.80 -0.89
CA MET A 172 -8.61 -6.50 -2.18
C MET A 172 -7.08 -6.57 -2.06
N ILE A 173 -6.47 -7.37 -2.94
CA ILE A 173 -5.02 -7.44 -3.11
C ILE A 173 -4.67 -6.73 -4.41
N THR A 174 -3.69 -5.84 -4.35
CA THR A 174 -3.15 -5.15 -5.54
C THR A 174 -1.66 -5.46 -5.64
N LEU A 175 -1.22 -5.86 -6.82
CA LEU A 175 0.18 -6.05 -7.15
C LEU A 175 0.51 -5.17 -8.36
N GLU A 176 1.53 -4.33 -8.25
CA GLU A 176 1.86 -3.35 -9.30
C GLU A 176 3.35 -3.24 -9.60
N ASP A 177 3.66 -2.96 -10.87
CA ASP A 177 4.98 -2.57 -11.33
C ASP A 177 5.15 -1.06 -11.15
N LEU A 178 5.98 -0.68 -10.17
CA LEU A 178 6.12 0.73 -9.78
C LEU A 178 6.69 1.60 -10.91
N ALA A 179 7.61 1.07 -11.71
CA ALA A 179 8.23 1.84 -12.78
C ALA A 179 7.24 2.14 -13.91
N VAL A 180 6.36 1.17 -14.23
CA VAL A 180 5.33 1.34 -15.26
C VAL A 180 4.22 2.23 -14.75
N MET A 181 3.73 1.99 -13.52
CA MET A 181 2.62 2.73 -12.93
C MET A 181 2.95 4.19 -12.64
N SER A 182 4.19 4.51 -12.23
CA SER A 182 4.64 5.90 -12.08
C SER A 182 4.53 6.68 -13.40
N LYS A 183 5.06 6.14 -14.49
CA LYS A 183 4.98 6.76 -15.82
C LYS A 183 3.55 6.88 -16.34
N TYR A 184 2.71 5.88 -16.05
CA TYR A 184 1.30 5.88 -16.41
C TYR A 184 0.56 7.01 -15.68
N SER A 185 0.74 7.13 -14.37
CA SER A 185 0.13 8.20 -13.55
C SER A 185 0.56 9.60 -13.99
N GLU A 186 1.82 9.79 -14.39
CA GLU A 186 2.30 11.07 -14.93
C GLU A 186 1.60 11.42 -16.24
N ARG A 187 1.42 10.45 -17.15
CA ARG A 187 0.73 10.65 -18.43
C ARG A 187 -0.76 10.90 -18.24
N GLU A 188 -1.39 10.18 -17.33
CA GLU A 188 -2.79 10.39 -16.98
C GLU A 188 -3.03 11.82 -16.45
N LYS A 189 -2.18 12.29 -15.53
CA LYS A 189 -2.22 13.67 -15.03
C LYS A 189 -2.01 14.71 -16.13
N ALA A 190 -1.10 14.43 -17.08
CA ALA A 190 -0.84 15.34 -18.20
C ALA A 190 -2.00 15.41 -19.20
N ALA A 191 -2.82 14.36 -19.29
CA ALA A 191 -3.99 14.29 -20.17
C ALA A 191 -5.24 14.99 -19.59
N LEU A 192 -5.23 15.33 -18.29
CA LEU A 192 -6.33 16.05 -17.67
C LEU A 192 -6.42 17.48 -18.21
N PRO A 193 -7.63 18.01 -18.46
CA PRO A 193 -7.81 19.39 -18.88
C PRO A 193 -7.24 20.34 -17.82
N LYS A 194 -6.44 21.31 -18.25
CA LYS A 194 -5.95 22.38 -17.40
C LYS A 194 -7.05 23.42 -17.29
N PHE A 195 -7.63 23.56 -16.11
CA PHE A 195 -8.59 24.62 -15.79
C PHE A 195 -7.86 25.87 -15.32
#